data_569fdf826f654436469fd21c75ee30cc
#
_entry.id   569fdf826f654436469fd21c75ee30cc
#
_cell.length_a   1.000
_cell.length_b   1.000
_cell.length_c   1.000
_cell.angle_alpha   90.00
_cell.angle_beta   90.00
_cell.angle_gamma   90.00
#
_symmetry.space_group_name_H-M   'P 1'
#
loop_
_entity.id
_entity.type
_entity.pdbx_description
1 polymer ?
#
loop_
_entity_poly.entity_id
_entity_poly.type
_entity_poly.pdbx_seq_one_letter_code
_entity_poly.pdbx_strand_id
1 'polypeptide(L)'
;AIVLASGSGQQDRDETIMGHRPFRTIAEGLSSKGYAVLRMDDRGIGGSGGDFSKSTTDDFVTDISAAVCYLDSCLGGSVPVGVLGHSEGGTVAVKTAVTNGLCRFIVTLAGPAWSGDSIIMSQARAIATAMTGRWDNEASQRRLLDIVKSDMPGYMANAQLALEIGREYGEGATIPQVKEQIGNAAALMTSPWYRAMVRYNPEDDIRRVAVPWLALNGSKDLQVLPGNLETIRELNPKATTVELEGHNHMFQKCVTGLMQEYATLQGDISDETIDAIVSWLDRLD
;
A
#
# COMPACT_ATOMS: atom_id res chain seq x y z
N ALA A 1 -18.81 9.44 5.74
CA ALA A 1 -17.63 9.49 6.61
C ALA A 1 -16.58 8.51 6.12
N ILE A 2 -15.29 8.77 6.40
CA ILE A 2 -14.19 8.02 5.80
C ILE A 2 -13.10 7.74 6.84
N VAL A 3 -12.62 6.50 6.90
CA VAL A 3 -11.42 6.09 7.64
C VAL A 3 -10.27 5.98 6.66
N LEU A 4 -9.09 6.53 6.98
CA LEU A 4 -7.90 6.41 6.14
C LEU A 4 -7.03 5.24 6.61
N ALA A 5 -6.60 4.38 5.67
CA ALA A 5 -5.71 3.24 5.88
C ALA A 5 -4.39 3.48 5.13
N SER A 6 -3.29 3.59 5.87
CA SER A 6 -1.94 3.91 5.37
C SER A 6 -1.31 2.79 4.55
N GLY A 7 -0.30 3.15 3.77
CA GLY A 7 0.52 2.22 3.01
C GLY A 7 1.51 1.44 3.88
N SER A 8 2.40 0.71 3.20
CA SER A 8 3.37 -0.18 3.82
C SER A 8 4.38 0.56 4.71
N GLY A 9 4.78 -0.10 5.79
CA GLY A 9 5.77 0.43 6.73
C GLY A 9 5.13 1.08 7.95
N GLN A 10 5.96 1.65 8.80
CA GLN A 10 5.54 2.34 10.03
C GLN A 10 5.04 3.75 9.68
N GLN A 11 3.73 3.94 9.66
CA GLN A 11 3.13 5.21 9.24
C GLN A 11 2.48 5.96 10.41
N ASP A 12 2.69 7.27 10.43
CA ASP A 12 1.89 8.17 11.26
C ASP A 12 0.53 8.45 10.57
N ARG A 13 -0.38 9.08 11.28
CA ARG A 13 -1.73 9.42 10.78
C ARG A 13 -1.74 10.32 9.55
N ASP A 14 -0.63 10.96 9.24
CA ASP A 14 -0.47 11.85 8.09
C ASP A 14 0.14 11.12 6.89
N GLU A 15 0.59 9.86 7.08
CA GLU A 15 1.38 9.09 6.11
C GLU A 15 2.60 9.88 5.64
N THR A 16 3.41 10.32 6.62
CA THR A 16 4.53 11.23 6.36
C THR A 16 5.65 10.50 5.62
N ILE A 17 5.85 10.84 4.35
CA ILE A 17 6.85 10.25 3.46
C ILE A 17 7.67 11.36 2.80
N MET A 18 9.01 11.37 3.00
CA MET A 18 9.94 12.33 2.39
C MET A 18 9.54 13.81 2.59
N GLY A 19 8.89 14.13 3.71
CA GLY A 19 8.43 15.49 4.05
C GLY A 19 7.02 15.82 3.57
N HIS A 20 6.38 14.96 2.77
CA HIS A 20 4.98 15.08 2.36
C HIS A 20 4.05 14.42 3.36
N ARG A 21 2.81 14.92 3.42
CA ARG A 21 1.76 14.45 4.33
C ARG A 21 0.43 14.22 3.60
N PRO A 22 0.40 13.25 2.66
CA PRO A 22 -0.76 13.04 1.79
C PRO A 22 -2.06 12.83 2.55
N PHE A 23 -2.06 12.07 3.64
CA PHE A 23 -3.28 11.82 4.41
C PHE A 23 -3.79 13.05 5.15
N ARG A 24 -2.90 13.97 5.55
CA ARG A 24 -3.33 15.24 6.07
C ARG A 24 -4.05 16.05 4.99
N THR A 25 -3.47 16.16 3.81
CA THR A 25 -4.02 16.93 2.69
C THR A 25 -5.35 16.32 2.20
N ILE A 26 -5.45 14.97 2.10
CA ILE A 26 -6.71 14.28 1.80
C ILE A 26 -7.78 14.63 2.85
N ALA A 27 -7.43 14.54 4.14
CA ALA A 27 -8.39 14.80 5.20
C ALA A 27 -8.87 16.26 5.21
N GLU A 28 -7.98 17.23 5.03
CA GLU A 28 -8.33 18.64 4.93
C GLU A 28 -9.21 18.92 3.69
N GLY A 29 -8.86 18.32 2.53
CA GLY A 29 -9.62 18.43 1.30
C GLY A 29 -11.05 17.88 1.45
N LEU A 30 -11.18 16.64 1.93
CA LEU A 30 -12.49 16.00 2.13
C LEU A 30 -13.31 16.69 3.22
N SER A 31 -12.69 17.12 4.33
CA SER A 31 -13.40 17.81 5.40
C SER A 31 -13.93 19.18 4.96
N SER A 32 -13.21 19.87 4.07
CA SER A 32 -13.69 21.13 3.49
C SER A 32 -14.95 20.95 2.63
N LYS A 33 -15.23 19.72 2.18
CA LYS A 33 -16.43 19.34 1.42
C LYS A 33 -17.52 18.71 2.28
N GLY A 34 -17.35 18.70 3.60
CA GLY A 34 -18.37 18.22 4.55
C GLY A 34 -18.24 16.74 4.94
N TYR A 35 -17.19 16.04 4.51
CA TYR A 35 -16.96 14.65 4.92
C TYR A 35 -16.25 14.58 6.28
N ALA A 36 -16.73 13.73 7.18
CA ALA A 36 -16.00 13.39 8.39
C ALA A 36 -14.86 12.43 8.05
N VAL A 37 -13.63 12.73 8.51
CA VAL A 37 -12.44 11.91 8.21
C VAL A 37 -11.76 11.48 9.51
N LEU A 38 -11.51 10.18 9.65
CA LEU A 38 -10.75 9.60 10.75
C LEU A 38 -9.37 9.13 10.23
N ARG A 39 -8.32 9.64 10.87
CA ARG A 39 -6.93 9.23 10.65
C ARG A 39 -6.35 8.70 11.96
N MET A 40 -5.52 7.68 11.88
CA MET A 40 -4.87 7.09 13.06
C MET A 40 -3.40 6.78 12.76
N ASP A 41 -2.56 6.83 13.78
CA ASP A 41 -1.21 6.29 13.69
C ASP A 41 -1.30 4.77 13.65
N ASP A 42 -0.41 4.11 12.90
CA ASP A 42 -0.35 2.65 12.89
C ASP A 42 -0.05 2.10 14.28
N ARG A 43 -0.42 0.83 14.53
CA ARG A 43 -0.14 0.18 15.81
C ARG A 43 1.36 0.25 16.14
N GLY A 44 1.66 0.67 17.38
CA GLY A 44 3.03 0.84 17.86
C GLY A 44 3.73 2.12 17.37
N ILE A 45 3.02 3.01 16.66
CA ILE A 45 3.55 4.26 16.13
C ILE A 45 2.85 5.44 16.81
N GLY A 46 3.58 6.54 16.99
CA GLY A 46 3.06 7.79 17.53
C GLY A 46 2.28 7.62 18.83
N GLY A 47 0.97 7.89 18.80
CA GLY A 47 0.06 7.74 19.94
C GLY A 47 -0.63 6.37 20.04
N SER A 48 -0.46 5.49 19.05
CA SER A 48 -1.11 4.19 19.02
C SER A 48 -0.31 3.12 19.76
N GLY A 49 -1.01 2.30 20.54
CA GLY A 49 -0.42 1.13 21.20
C GLY A 49 -0.18 -0.03 20.25
N GLY A 50 0.41 -1.13 20.77
CA GLY A 50 0.68 -2.34 20.00
C GLY A 50 2.15 -2.51 19.61
N ASP A 51 2.42 -3.45 18.70
CA ASP A 51 3.77 -3.81 18.27
C ASP A 51 3.75 -4.05 16.74
N PHE A 52 4.22 -3.06 15.99
CA PHE A 52 4.30 -3.14 14.53
C PHE A 52 5.16 -4.32 14.05
N SER A 53 6.25 -4.63 14.75
CA SER A 53 7.22 -5.66 14.32
C SER A 53 6.66 -7.08 14.24
N LYS A 54 5.53 -7.32 14.91
CA LYS A 54 4.83 -8.63 14.96
C LYS A 54 3.57 -8.65 14.11
N SER A 55 3.22 -7.50 13.52
CA SER A 55 1.96 -7.32 12.80
C SER A 55 2.03 -7.84 11.37
N THR A 56 0.87 -8.09 10.82
CA THR A 56 0.64 -8.43 9.43
C THR A 56 -0.45 -7.51 8.86
N THR A 57 -0.68 -7.54 7.56
CA THR A 57 -1.80 -6.83 6.92
C THR A 57 -3.15 -7.16 7.57
N ASP A 58 -3.36 -8.40 8.05
CA ASP A 58 -4.62 -8.80 8.73
C ASP A 58 -4.81 -8.11 10.08
N ASP A 59 -3.73 -7.80 10.78
CA ASP A 59 -3.79 -6.98 11.99
C ASP A 59 -4.23 -5.55 11.68
N PHE A 60 -3.75 -4.96 10.58
CA PHE A 60 -4.18 -3.63 10.13
C PHE A 60 -5.64 -3.63 9.70
N VAL A 61 -6.14 -4.71 9.08
CA VAL A 61 -7.57 -4.90 8.80
C VAL A 61 -8.40 -4.86 10.08
N THR A 62 -7.89 -5.47 11.17
CA THR A 62 -8.56 -5.44 12.48
C THR A 62 -8.62 -4.01 13.04
N ASP A 63 -7.52 -3.25 12.94
CA ASP A 63 -7.47 -1.86 13.41
C ASP A 63 -8.40 -0.96 12.61
N ILE A 64 -8.39 -1.03 11.29
CA ILE A 64 -9.28 -0.26 10.41
C ILE A 64 -10.74 -0.66 10.63
N SER A 65 -11.03 -1.95 10.83
CA SER A 65 -12.39 -2.39 11.18
C SER A 65 -12.88 -1.80 12.50
N ALA A 66 -12.01 -1.72 13.50
CA ALA A 66 -12.33 -1.06 14.78
C ALA A 66 -12.56 0.46 14.59
N ALA A 67 -11.76 1.11 13.74
CA ALA A 67 -11.92 2.52 13.41
C ALA A 67 -13.24 2.79 12.67
N VAL A 68 -13.66 1.90 11.76
CA VAL A 68 -14.97 1.96 11.08
C VAL A 68 -16.10 1.87 12.11
N CYS A 69 -16.05 0.89 13.02
CA CYS A 69 -17.05 0.74 14.09
C CYS A 69 -17.09 1.95 15.02
N TYR A 70 -15.93 2.51 15.38
CA TYR A 70 -15.82 3.69 16.21
C TYR A 70 -16.47 4.92 15.55
N LEU A 71 -16.10 5.18 14.27
CA LEU A 71 -16.63 6.32 13.53
C LEU A 71 -18.16 6.21 13.31
N ASP A 72 -18.65 5.01 12.97
CA ASP A 72 -20.08 4.73 12.85
C ASP A 72 -20.83 5.03 14.16
N SER A 73 -20.28 4.56 15.28
CA SER A 73 -20.84 4.84 16.62
C SER A 73 -20.85 6.33 16.96
N CYS A 74 -19.77 7.05 16.66
CA CYS A 74 -19.71 8.51 16.88
C CYS A 74 -20.76 9.29 16.08
N LEU A 75 -21.14 8.76 14.90
CA LEU A 75 -22.11 9.37 13.99
C LEU A 75 -23.53 8.80 14.17
N GLY A 76 -23.73 7.98 15.22
CA GLY A 76 -25.06 7.42 15.56
C GLY A 76 -25.61 6.44 14.54
N GLY A 77 -24.77 5.79 13.73
CA GLY A 77 -25.14 4.78 12.72
C GLY A 77 -25.97 5.32 11.54
N SER A 78 -26.05 6.64 11.38
CA SER A 78 -26.91 7.27 10.37
C SER A 78 -26.15 7.77 9.13
N VAL A 79 -24.83 7.78 9.19
CA VAL A 79 -23.94 8.25 8.11
C VAL A 79 -23.14 7.06 7.56
N PRO A 80 -23.16 6.83 6.24
CA PRO A 80 -22.33 5.77 5.65
C PRO A 80 -20.84 5.98 5.95
N VAL A 81 -20.16 4.94 6.45
CA VAL A 81 -18.73 4.94 6.71
C VAL A 81 -18.02 4.11 5.67
N GLY A 82 -17.01 4.67 5.01
CA GLY A 82 -16.14 3.96 4.07
C GLY A 82 -14.69 3.97 4.50
N VAL A 83 -13.86 3.27 3.74
CA VAL A 83 -12.41 3.21 3.93
C VAL A 83 -11.71 3.72 2.67
N LEU A 84 -10.78 4.65 2.84
CA LEU A 84 -9.83 5.06 1.80
C LEU A 84 -8.46 4.50 2.17
N GLY A 85 -7.90 3.65 1.31
CA GLY A 85 -6.60 3.03 1.54
C GLY A 85 -5.59 3.33 0.46
N HIS A 86 -4.37 3.69 0.84
CA HIS A 86 -3.26 3.91 -0.06
C HIS A 86 -2.31 2.70 -0.08
N SER A 87 -1.89 2.26 -1.26
CA SER A 87 -0.92 1.16 -1.42
C SER A 87 -1.38 -0.10 -0.66
N GLU A 88 -0.63 -0.61 0.33
CA GLU A 88 -1.09 -1.72 1.20
C GLU A 88 -2.41 -1.40 1.90
N GLY A 89 -2.65 -0.14 2.26
CA GLY A 89 -3.96 0.30 2.78
C GLY A 89 -5.12 0.03 1.82
N GLY A 90 -4.86 -0.04 0.51
CA GLY A 90 -5.82 -0.51 -0.48
C GLY A 90 -6.19 -1.98 -0.29
N THR A 91 -5.22 -2.84 0.02
CA THR A 91 -5.47 -4.24 0.43
C THR A 91 -6.29 -4.28 1.74
N VAL A 92 -5.94 -3.45 2.71
CA VAL A 92 -6.69 -3.33 3.98
C VAL A 92 -8.13 -2.89 3.73
N ALA A 93 -8.36 -1.90 2.85
CA ALA A 93 -9.69 -1.44 2.50
C ALA A 93 -10.54 -2.55 1.84
N VAL A 94 -9.97 -3.30 0.88
CA VAL A 94 -10.62 -4.44 0.22
C VAL A 94 -11.01 -5.51 1.24
N LYS A 95 -10.07 -5.95 2.10
CA LYS A 95 -10.34 -6.95 3.15
C LYS A 95 -11.36 -6.46 4.16
N THR A 96 -11.31 -5.18 4.55
CA THR A 96 -12.30 -4.57 5.44
C THR A 96 -13.69 -4.58 4.82
N ALA A 97 -13.83 -4.22 3.54
CA ALA A 97 -15.11 -4.25 2.83
C ALA A 97 -15.75 -5.64 2.76
N VAL A 98 -14.91 -6.68 2.72
CA VAL A 98 -15.37 -8.09 2.67
C VAL A 98 -15.76 -8.63 4.03
N THR A 99 -15.14 -8.13 5.11
CA THR A 99 -15.27 -8.72 6.44
C THR A 99 -16.07 -7.87 7.43
N ASN A 100 -16.18 -6.56 7.21
CA ASN A 100 -16.88 -5.63 8.10
C ASN A 100 -18.16 -5.09 7.45
N GLY A 101 -19.31 -5.54 7.92
CA GLY A 101 -20.63 -5.16 7.39
C GLY A 101 -21.01 -3.67 7.59
N LEU A 102 -20.25 -2.89 8.37
CA LEU A 102 -20.43 -1.44 8.52
C LEU A 102 -19.65 -0.64 7.47
N CYS A 103 -18.68 -1.24 6.78
CA CYS A 103 -17.99 -0.61 5.65
C CYS A 103 -18.95 -0.50 4.46
N ARG A 104 -19.31 0.71 4.07
CA ARG A 104 -20.34 0.97 3.05
C ARG A 104 -19.79 1.29 1.67
N PHE A 105 -18.57 1.70 1.56
CA PHE A 105 -17.85 1.95 0.30
C PHE A 105 -16.34 1.91 0.53
N ILE A 106 -15.58 1.74 -0.53
CA ILE A 106 -14.12 1.87 -0.46
C ILE A 106 -13.57 2.74 -1.58
N VAL A 107 -12.45 3.40 -1.27
CA VAL A 107 -11.58 4.09 -2.23
C VAL A 107 -10.19 3.49 -2.09
N THR A 108 -9.59 3.04 -3.19
CA THR A 108 -8.20 2.57 -3.17
C THR A 108 -7.33 3.47 -4.04
N LEU A 109 -6.26 3.99 -3.45
CA LEU A 109 -5.22 4.77 -4.11
C LEU A 109 -4.02 3.85 -4.32
N ALA A 110 -3.71 3.48 -5.57
CA ALA A 110 -2.64 2.55 -5.91
C ALA A 110 -2.75 1.21 -5.15
N GLY A 111 -3.98 0.69 -4.99
CA GLY A 111 -4.23 -0.57 -4.29
C GLY A 111 -3.78 -1.78 -5.11
N PRO A 112 -3.00 -2.72 -4.54
CA PRO A 112 -2.56 -3.92 -5.24
C PRO A 112 -3.73 -4.84 -5.63
N ALA A 113 -3.73 -5.32 -6.87
CA ALA A 113 -4.67 -6.32 -7.38
C ALA A 113 -3.97 -7.61 -7.86
N TRP A 114 -2.66 -7.59 -7.94
CA TRP A 114 -1.84 -8.77 -8.22
C TRP A 114 -1.35 -9.41 -6.93
N SER A 115 -0.93 -10.68 -7.01
CA SER A 115 -0.32 -11.36 -5.86
C SER A 115 0.92 -10.61 -5.37
N GLY A 116 1.20 -10.69 -4.06
CA GLY A 116 2.28 -9.92 -3.43
C GLY A 116 3.64 -10.15 -4.07
N ASP A 117 3.97 -11.39 -4.45
CA ASP A 117 5.19 -11.70 -5.19
C ASP A 117 5.20 -11.05 -6.58
N SER A 118 4.06 -11.00 -7.29
CA SER A 118 3.94 -10.33 -8.58
C SER A 118 4.10 -8.81 -8.46
N ILE A 119 3.56 -8.20 -7.39
CA ILE A 119 3.77 -6.77 -7.08
C ILE A 119 5.26 -6.50 -6.90
N ILE A 120 5.96 -7.25 -6.05
CA ILE A 120 7.40 -7.06 -5.81
C ILE A 120 8.22 -7.22 -7.09
N MET A 121 7.91 -8.24 -7.91
CA MET A 121 8.60 -8.47 -9.19
C MET A 121 8.36 -7.34 -10.19
N SER A 122 7.12 -6.89 -10.35
CA SER A 122 6.76 -5.82 -11.29
C SER A 122 7.35 -4.47 -10.86
N GLN A 123 7.32 -4.15 -9.58
CA GLN A 123 7.94 -2.98 -8.99
C GLN A 123 9.46 -2.97 -9.23
N ALA A 124 10.15 -4.06 -8.89
CA ALA A 124 11.60 -4.17 -9.08
C ALA A 124 11.99 -3.98 -10.56
N ARG A 125 11.26 -4.62 -11.48
CA ARG A 125 11.45 -4.46 -12.92
C ARG A 125 11.22 -3.03 -13.38
N ALA A 126 10.11 -2.42 -12.98
CA ALA A 126 9.74 -1.07 -13.43
C ALA A 126 10.78 -0.03 -12.96
N ILE A 127 11.18 -0.08 -11.68
CA ILE A 127 12.17 0.82 -11.10
C ILE A 127 13.53 0.62 -11.78
N ALA A 128 14.02 -0.62 -11.90
CA ALA A 128 15.31 -0.90 -12.55
C ALA A 128 15.32 -0.42 -14.01
N THR A 129 14.25 -0.66 -14.76
CA THR A 129 14.13 -0.22 -16.14
C THR A 129 14.10 1.31 -16.26
N ALA A 130 13.36 2.00 -15.36
CA ALA A 130 13.30 3.45 -15.33
C ALA A 130 14.66 4.08 -14.97
N MET A 131 15.44 3.44 -14.08
CA MET A 131 16.75 3.94 -13.65
C MET A 131 17.89 3.65 -14.64
N THR A 132 17.89 2.47 -15.26
CA THR A 132 19.06 1.96 -16.00
C THR A 132 18.76 1.54 -17.45
N GLY A 133 17.49 1.59 -17.85
CA GLY A 133 17.01 1.10 -19.16
C GLY A 133 16.88 -0.42 -19.28
N ARG A 134 17.22 -1.18 -18.23
CA ARG A 134 17.19 -2.67 -18.26
C ARG A 134 16.92 -3.25 -16.88
N TRP A 135 16.57 -4.53 -16.84
CA TRP A 135 16.41 -5.31 -15.63
C TRP A 135 17.12 -6.67 -15.76
N ASP A 136 18.28 -6.77 -15.13
CA ASP A 136 19.17 -7.93 -15.22
C ASP A 136 19.02 -8.89 -14.02
N ASN A 137 18.30 -8.48 -12.96
CA ASN A 137 18.27 -9.17 -11.66
C ASN A 137 17.03 -10.06 -11.46
N GLU A 138 16.28 -10.40 -12.52
CA GLU A 138 15.04 -11.18 -12.38
C GLU A 138 15.27 -12.53 -11.68
N ALA A 139 16.27 -13.27 -12.09
CA ALA A 139 16.54 -14.59 -11.53
C ALA A 139 16.93 -14.53 -10.05
N SER A 140 17.69 -13.50 -9.65
CA SER A 140 18.02 -13.25 -8.24
C SER A 140 16.80 -12.90 -7.42
N GLN A 141 15.99 -11.96 -7.91
CA GLN A 141 14.76 -11.55 -7.25
C GLN A 141 13.79 -12.73 -7.05
N ARG A 142 13.64 -13.61 -8.05
CA ARG A 142 12.83 -14.82 -7.93
C ARG A 142 13.33 -15.74 -6.82
N ARG A 143 14.65 -16.01 -6.77
CA ARG A 143 15.24 -16.85 -5.70
C ARG A 143 14.97 -16.28 -4.31
N LEU A 144 15.08 -14.96 -4.13
CA LEU A 144 14.75 -14.32 -2.87
C LEU A 144 13.28 -14.55 -2.49
N LEU A 145 12.36 -14.34 -3.42
CA LEU A 145 10.92 -14.55 -3.18
C LEU A 145 10.60 -16.04 -2.91
N ASP A 146 11.27 -16.98 -3.57
CA ASP A 146 11.09 -18.42 -3.31
C ASP A 146 11.50 -18.78 -1.88
N ILE A 147 12.57 -18.18 -1.35
CA ILE A 147 12.98 -18.36 0.05
C ILE A 147 11.92 -17.76 0.98
N VAL A 148 11.43 -16.54 0.71
CA VAL A 148 10.39 -15.87 1.50
C VAL A 148 9.10 -16.68 1.55
N LYS A 149 8.70 -17.26 0.42
CA LYS A 149 7.48 -18.06 0.26
C LYS A 149 7.61 -19.49 0.81
N SER A 150 8.82 -19.95 1.07
CA SER A 150 9.05 -21.31 1.59
C SER A 150 8.48 -21.48 3.03
N ASP A 151 8.21 -22.72 3.42
CA ASP A 151 7.82 -23.07 4.79
C ASP A 151 9.02 -23.20 5.74
N MET A 152 10.19 -22.76 5.29
CA MET A 152 11.42 -22.76 6.08
C MET A 152 11.25 -21.94 7.36
N PRO A 153 11.75 -22.44 8.52
CA PRO A 153 11.79 -21.65 9.75
C PRO A 153 12.46 -20.29 9.53
N GLY A 154 11.92 -19.24 10.17
CA GLY A 154 12.35 -17.87 9.96
C GLY A 154 13.86 -17.63 10.07
N TYR A 155 14.53 -18.25 11.06
CA TYR A 155 15.98 -18.12 11.23
C TYR A 155 16.79 -18.76 10.08
N MET A 156 16.28 -19.86 9.50
CA MET A 156 16.93 -20.51 8.34
C MET A 156 16.70 -19.68 7.08
N ALA A 157 15.48 -19.20 6.85
CA ALA A 157 15.17 -18.33 5.74
C ALA A 157 16.00 -17.04 5.79
N ASN A 158 16.15 -16.44 6.99
CA ASN A 158 16.98 -15.26 7.20
C ASN A 158 18.45 -15.50 6.81
N ALA A 159 19.04 -16.59 7.28
CA ALA A 159 20.42 -16.95 6.95
C ALA A 159 20.59 -17.18 5.42
N GLN A 160 19.63 -17.85 4.79
CA GLN A 160 19.68 -18.13 3.35
C GLN A 160 19.48 -16.85 2.52
N LEU A 161 18.58 -15.96 2.92
CA LEU A 161 18.39 -14.64 2.29
C LEU A 161 19.66 -13.80 2.42
N ALA A 162 20.28 -13.75 3.60
CA ALA A 162 21.53 -13.01 3.79
C ALA A 162 22.65 -13.53 2.86
N LEU A 163 22.74 -14.84 2.66
CA LEU A 163 23.70 -15.43 1.72
C LEU A 163 23.37 -15.07 0.26
N GLU A 164 22.09 -15.14 -0.14
CA GLU A 164 21.69 -14.86 -1.51
C GLU A 164 21.87 -13.37 -1.84
N ILE A 165 21.45 -12.46 -0.94
CA ILE A 165 21.68 -11.02 -1.09
C ILE A 165 23.18 -10.71 -1.12
N GLY A 166 23.97 -11.35 -0.26
CA GLY A 166 25.42 -11.17 -0.19
C GLY A 166 26.15 -11.51 -1.50
N ARG A 167 25.63 -12.45 -2.29
CA ARG A 167 26.19 -12.81 -3.60
C ARG A 167 26.21 -11.66 -4.59
N GLU A 168 25.22 -10.75 -4.51
CA GLU A 168 25.15 -9.58 -5.38
C GLU A 168 26.25 -8.55 -5.09
N TYR A 169 26.72 -8.51 -3.83
CA TYR A 169 27.80 -7.62 -3.40
C TYR A 169 29.21 -8.22 -3.60
N GLY A 170 29.32 -9.53 -3.85
CA GLY A 170 30.61 -10.21 -4.01
C GLY A 170 31.54 -9.97 -2.81
N GLU A 171 32.79 -9.56 -3.06
CA GLU A 171 33.76 -9.23 -1.99
C GLU A 171 33.29 -8.08 -1.09
N GLY A 172 32.46 -7.16 -1.61
CA GLY A 172 31.87 -6.06 -0.87
C GLY A 172 30.98 -6.49 0.31
N ALA A 173 30.44 -7.72 0.27
CA ALA A 173 29.61 -8.28 1.35
C ALA A 173 30.36 -8.37 2.71
N THR A 174 31.69 -8.30 2.72
CA THR A 174 32.50 -8.32 3.94
C THR A 174 32.66 -6.96 4.60
N ILE A 175 32.33 -5.88 3.90
CA ILE A 175 32.36 -4.49 4.42
C ILE A 175 31.31 -4.38 5.53
N PRO A 176 31.64 -3.88 6.75
CA PRO A 176 30.74 -3.87 7.89
C PRO A 176 29.38 -3.23 7.61
N GLN A 177 29.35 -2.07 6.93
CA GLN A 177 28.12 -1.36 6.59
C GLN A 177 27.26 -2.15 5.60
N VAL A 178 27.87 -2.80 4.60
CA VAL A 178 27.16 -3.67 3.64
C VAL A 178 26.62 -4.91 4.33
N LYS A 179 27.40 -5.52 5.24
CA LYS A 179 26.94 -6.68 6.02
C LYS A 179 25.75 -6.32 6.89
N GLU A 180 25.72 -5.16 7.49
CA GLU A 180 24.58 -4.67 8.27
C GLU A 180 23.36 -4.46 7.36
N GLN A 181 23.51 -3.86 6.19
CA GLN A 181 22.45 -3.68 5.21
C GLN A 181 21.86 -5.02 4.75
N ILE A 182 22.71 -6.00 4.46
CA ILE A 182 22.28 -7.37 4.10
C ILE A 182 21.47 -7.99 5.25
N GLY A 183 21.95 -7.85 6.50
CA GLY A 183 21.26 -8.38 7.67
C GLY A 183 19.89 -7.75 7.88
N ASN A 184 19.78 -6.43 7.72
CA ASN A 184 18.53 -5.69 7.84
C ASN A 184 17.54 -6.07 6.73
N ALA A 185 18.00 -6.21 5.49
CA ALA A 185 17.17 -6.65 4.37
C ALA A 185 16.64 -8.09 4.60
N ALA A 186 17.50 -9.03 5.00
CA ALA A 186 17.09 -10.39 5.32
C ALA A 186 16.11 -10.46 6.49
N ALA A 187 16.30 -9.62 7.53
CA ALA A 187 15.39 -9.53 8.66
C ALA A 187 14.02 -9.00 8.24
N LEU A 188 13.97 -7.94 7.42
CA LEU A 188 12.73 -7.42 6.85
C LEU A 188 12.00 -8.48 6.03
N MET A 189 12.70 -9.16 5.12
CA MET A 189 12.11 -10.17 4.23
C MET A 189 11.61 -11.42 4.98
N THR A 190 12.07 -11.65 6.22
CA THR A 190 11.61 -12.74 7.08
C THR A 190 10.62 -12.28 8.16
N SER A 191 10.29 -10.99 8.20
CA SER A 191 9.27 -10.49 9.13
C SER A 191 7.91 -11.12 8.86
N PRO A 192 7.05 -11.24 9.88
CA PRO A 192 5.68 -11.74 9.71
C PRO A 192 4.93 -10.97 8.64
N TRP A 193 5.04 -9.65 8.66
CA TRP A 193 4.42 -8.74 7.69
C TRP A 193 4.85 -9.04 6.25
N TYR A 194 6.16 -9.03 5.97
CA TYR A 194 6.65 -9.19 4.59
C TYR A 194 6.29 -10.56 4.00
N ARG A 195 6.44 -11.63 4.81
CA ARG A 195 6.06 -13.00 4.40
C ARG A 195 4.57 -13.13 4.13
N ALA A 196 3.72 -12.52 4.94
CA ALA A 196 2.27 -12.52 4.74
C ALA A 196 1.92 -11.76 3.45
N MET A 197 2.47 -10.56 3.26
CA MET A 197 2.24 -9.72 2.09
C MET A 197 2.67 -10.41 0.79
N VAL A 198 3.87 -11.00 0.74
CA VAL A 198 4.38 -11.70 -0.47
C VAL A 198 3.53 -12.92 -0.84
N ARG A 199 2.95 -13.62 0.15
CA ARG A 199 2.11 -14.81 -0.06
C ARG A 199 0.65 -14.49 -0.39
N TYR A 200 0.22 -13.25 -0.14
CA TYR A 200 -1.17 -12.87 -0.34
C TYR A 200 -1.53 -12.78 -1.82
N ASN A 201 -2.67 -13.38 -2.20
CA ASN A 201 -3.29 -13.18 -3.50
C ASN A 201 -4.67 -12.51 -3.28
N PRO A 202 -4.89 -11.29 -3.79
CA PRO A 202 -6.11 -10.52 -3.53
C PRO A 202 -7.32 -10.94 -4.37
N GLU A 203 -7.18 -11.83 -5.36
CA GLU A 203 -8.23 -12.11 -6.35
C GLU A 203 -9.59 -12.47 -5.72
N ASP A 204 -9.58 -13.39 -4.74
CA ASP A 204 -10.83 -13.84 -4.10
C ASP A 204 -11.48 -12.72 -3.30
N ASP A 205 -10.70 -11.90 -2.60
CA ASP A 205 -11.24 -10.76 -1.85
C ASP A 205 -11.79 -9.69 -2.80
N ILE A 206 -11.10 -9.36 -3.91
CA ILE A 206 -11.57 -8.44 -4.95
C ILE A 206 -12.92 -8.87 -5.52
N ARG A 207 -13.09 -10.17 -5.85
CA ARG A 207 -14.36 -10.73 -6.36
C ARG A 207 -15.50 -10.61 -5.34
N ARG A 208 -15.20 -10.63 -4.06
CA ARG A 208 -16.17 -10.59 -2.95
C ARG A 208 -16.57 -9.18 -2.53
N VAL A 209 -15.85 -8.13 -2.96
CA VAL A 209 -16.27 -6.75 -2.67
C VAL A 209 -17.63 -6.49 -3.28
N ALA A 210 -18.63 -6.27 -2.41
CA ALA A 210 -20.02 -6.03 -2.81
C ALA A 210 -20.45 -4.55 -2.67
N VAL A 211 -19.66 -3.75 -1.98
CA VAL A 211 -19.90 -2.32 -1.77
C VAL A 211 -19.38 -1.48 -2.94
N PRO A 212 -19.87 -0.25 -3.15
CA PRO A 212 -19.29 0.68 -4.11
C PRO A 212 -17.79 0.84 -3.93
N TRP A 213 -17.04 0.83 -5.03
CA TRP A 213 -15.59 0.89 -5.03
C TRP A 213 -15.07 1.85 -6.10
N LEU A 214 -14.26 2.84 -5.67
CA LEU A 214 -13.42 3.65 -6.55
C LEU A 214 -11.96 3.21 -6.42
N ALA A 215 -11.37 2.78 -7.52
CA ALA A 215 -9.93 2.45 -7.59
C ALA A 215 -9.20 3.46 -8.47
N LEU A 216 -8.23 4.15 -7.89
CA LEU A 216 -7.39 5.14 -8.57
C LEU A 216 -5.95 4.64 -8.64
N ASN A 217 -5.27 4.93 -9.76
CA ASN A 217 -3.83 4.71 -9.91
C ASN A 217 -3.19 5.82 -10.74
N GLY A 218 -1.92 6.11 -10.49
CA GLY A 218 -1.15 7.04 -11.31
C GLY A 218 -0.55 6.35 -12.53
N SER A 219 -0.58 6.99 -13.72
CA SER A 219 -0.02 6.39 -14.96
C SER A 219 1.51 6.23 -14.90
N LYS A 220 2.17 6.93 -13.98
CA LYS A 220 3.62 6.85 -13.72
C LYS A 220 3.96 6.17 -12.39
N ASP A 221 3.02 5.43 -11.83
CA ASP A 221 3.30 4.62 -10.64
C ASP A 221 4.20 3.43 -10.99
N LEU A 222 5.39 3.40 -10.40
CA LEU A 222 6.38 2.34 -10.57
C LEU A 222 6.35 1.30 -9.43
N GLN A 223 5.54 1.54 -8.38
CA GLN A 223 5.44 0.64 -7.24
C GLN A 223 4.25 -0.32 -7.38
N VAL A 224 3.07 0.22 -7.66
CA VAL A 224 1.88 -0.56 -8.02
C VAL A 224 1.48 -0.12 -9.42
N LEU A 225 1.86 -0.90 -10.43
CA LEU A 225 1.68 -0.52 -11.82
C LEU A 225 0.20 -0.32 -12.19
N PRO A 226 -0.13 0.63 -13.11
CA PRO A 226 -1.50 0.94 -13.53
C PRO A 226 -2.30 -0.27 -14.03
N GLY A 227 -1.63 -1.32 -14.54
CA GLY A 227 -2.25 -2.59 -14.92
C GLY A 227 -3.05 -3.27 -13.82
N ASN A 228 -2.84 -2.90 -12.54
CA ASN A 228 -3.69 -3.36 -11.43
C ASN A 228 -5.15 -2.89 -11.59
N LEU A 229 -5.41 -1.72 -12.20
CA LEU A 229 -6.78 -1.26 -12.48
C LEU A 229 -7.51 -2.15 -13.46
N GLU A 230 -6.82 -2.70 -14.47
CA GLU A 230 -7.41 -3.66 -15.41
C GLU A 230 -7.82 -4.93 -14.67
N THR A 231 -6.94 -5.47 -13.85
CA THR A 231 -7.25 -6.66 -13.02
C THR A 231 -8.44 -6.41 -12.09
N ILE A 232 -8.52 -5.23 -11.45
CA ILE A 232 -9.70 -4.87 -10.64
C ILE A 232 -10.96 -4.89 -11.50
N ARG A 233 -10.93 -4.31 -12.69
CA ARG A 233 -12.09 -4.23 -13.60
C ARG A 233 -12.54 -5.62 -14.07
N GLU A 234 -11.60 -6.52 -14.33
CA GLU A 234 -11.87 -7.90 -14.72
C GLU A 234 -12.50 -8.72 -13.57
N LEU A 235 -11.94 -8.58 -12.36
CA LEU A 235 -12.38 -9.36 -11.19
C LEU A 235 -13.65 -8.79 -10.56
N ASN A 236 -13.86 -7.48 -10.61
CA ASN A 236 -15.01 -6.76 -10.06
C ASN A 236 -15.51 -5.68 -11.05
N PRO A 237 -16.33 -6.04 -12.06
CA PRO A 237 -16.81 -5.10 -13.06
C PRO A 237 -17.70 -3.97 -12.53
N LYS A 238 -18.07 -4.00 -11.23
CA LYS A 238 -18.83 -2.92 -10.57
C LYS A 238 -17.93 -1.83 -10.02
N ALA A 239 -16.63 -2.09 -9.89
CA ALA A 239 -15.67 -1.10 -9.43
C ALA A 239 -15.51 0.01 -10.49
N THR A 240 -15.49 1.25 -10.03
CA THR A 240 -15.08 2.40 -10.85
C THR A 240 -13.55 2.48 -10.84
N THR A 241 -12.91 2.41 -11.99
CA THR A 241 -11.44 2.52 -12.09
C THR A 241 -11.07 3.79 -12.82
N VAL A 242 -10.11 4.55 -12.29
CA VAL A 242 -9.61 5.80 -12.87
C VAL A 242 -8.08 5.81 -12.85
N GLU A 243 -7.47 5.97 -14.01
CA GLU A 243 -6.05 6.22 -14.14
C GLU A 243 -5.81 7.72 -14.24
N LEU A 244 -4.97 8.27 -13.37
CA LEU A 244 -4.60 9.67 -13.34
C LEU A 244 -3.29 9.89 -14.11
N GLU A 245 -3.40 10.58 -15.25
CA GLU A 245 -2.27 10.80 -16.15
C GLU A 245 -1.17 11.64 -15.51
N GLY A 246 0.08 11.15 -15.62
CA GLY A 246 1.27 11.83 -15.12
C GLY A 246 1.46 11.81 -13.60
N HIS A 247 0.69 10.98 -12.87
CA HIS A 247 0.83 10.84 -11.42
C HIS A 247 1.71 9.65 -11.04
N ASN A 248 2.52 9.85 -9.98
CA ASN A 248 3.33 8.80 -9.34
C ASN A 248 2.52 8.01 -8.30
N HIS A 249 3.20 7.14 -7.55
CA HIS A 249 2.59 6.34 -6.47
C HIS A 249 1.97 7.18 -5.34
N MET A 250 2.54 8.38 -5.06
CA MET A 250 2.03 9.34 -4.08
C MET A 250 0.94 10.26 -4.64
N PHE A 251 0.46 10.00 -5.85
CA PHE A 251 -0.52 10.84 -6.54
C PHE A 251 -0.09 12.29 -6.72
N GLN A 252 1.21 12.51 -6.89
CA GLN A 252 1.80 13.79 -7.28
C GLN A 252 2.09 13.80 -8.77
N LYS A 253 1.94 14.95 -9.44
CA LYS A 253 2.40 15.13 -10.82
C LYS A 253 3.91 15.00 -10.87
N CYS A 254 4.43 14.16 -11.77
CA CYS A 254 5.84 13.84 -11.86
C CYS A 254 6.33 13.67 -13.30
N VAL A 255 7.64 13.53 -13.47
CA VAL A 255 8.27 13.30 -14.77
C VAL A 255 8.61 11.82 -14.94
N THR A 256 9.29 11.20 -13.98
CA THR A 256 9.81 9.83 -14.09
C THR A 256 9.01 8.80 -13.28
N GLY A 257 8.35 9.23 -12.21
CA GLY A 257 7.70 8.34 -11.22
C GLY A 257 8.67 7.70 -10.24
N LEU A 258 9.97 7.97 -10.34
CA LEU A 258 10.99 7.46 -9.43
C LEU A 258 10.91 8.14 -8.06
N MET A 259 11.16 7.39 -7.01
CA MET A 259 11.13 7.90 -5.61
C MET A 259 12.11 9.07 -5.38
N GLN A 260 13.19 9.17 -6.16
CA GLN A 260 14.14 10.27 -6.09
C GLN A 260 13.52 11.64 -6.41
N GLU A 261 12.42 11.68 -7.17
CA GLU A 261 11.70 12.93 -7.45
C GLU A 261 10.87 13.40 -6.26
N TYR A 262 10.36 12.49 -5.42
CA TYR A 262 9.31 12.78 -4.42
C TYR A 262 9.68 13.97 -3.54
N ALA A 263 10.87 13.99 -2.95
CA ALA A 263 11.31 15.06 -2.05
C ALA A 263 11.38 16.46 -2.70
N THR A 264 11.34 16.54 -4.03
CA THR A 264 11.45 17.81 -4.78
C THR A 264 10.14 18.23 -5.44
N LEU A 265 9.13 17.36 -5.45
CA LEU A 265 7.81 17.65 -6.00
C LEU A 265 7.04 18.62 -5.12
N GLN A 266 6.17 19.41 -5.72
CA GLN A 266 5.33 20.37 -5.00
C GLN A 266 4.00 19.72 -4.60
N GLY A 267 3.57 20.03 -3.37
CA GLY A 267 2.33 19.49 -2.81
C GLY A 267 2.45 18.04 -2.33
N ASP A 268 1.56 17.65 -1.44
CA ASP A 268 1.55 16.33 -0.82
C ASP A 268 0.81 15.30 -1.69
N ILE A 269 -0.24 15.75 -2.35
CA ILE A 269 -1.08 15.00 -3.30
C ILE A 269 -1.72 16.01 -4.26
N SER A 270 -2.09 15.60 -5.46
CA SER A 270 -2.69 16.52 -6.45
C SER A 270 -4.16 16.83 -6.14
N ASP A 271 -4.60 18.05 -6.48
CA ASP A 271 -6.00 18.44 -6.40
C ASP A 271 -6.88 17.55 -7.30
N GLU A 272 -6.38 17.09 -8.45
CA GLU A 272 -7.09 16.17 -9.35
C GLU A 272 -7.46 14.86 -8.65
N THR A 273 -6.61 14.36 -7.75
CA THR A 273 -6.90 13.15 -6.98
C THR A 273 -8.04 13.39 -5.99
N ILE A 274 -7.99 14.52 -5.27
CA ILE A 274 -9.04 14.89 -4.31
C ILE A 274 -10.36 15.12 -5.04
N ASP A 275 -10.34 15.83 -6.16
CA ASP A 275 -11.53 16.12 -6.97
C ASP A 275 -12.15 14.82 -7.53
N ALA A 276 -11.34 13.86 -7.96
CA ALA A 276 -11.81 12.55 -8.41
C ALA A 276 -12.54 11.79 -7.30
N ILE A 277 -11.97 11.79 -6.08
CA ILE A 277 -12.57 11.17 -4.91
C ILE A 277 -13.90 11.84 -4.56
N VAL A 278 -13.92 13.17 -4.42
CA VAL A 278 -15.11 13.95 -4.06
C VAL A 278 -16.20 13.76 -5.12
N SER A 279 -15.86 13.90 -6.40
CA SER A 279 -16.82 13.74 -7.49
C SER A 279 -17.45 12.34 -7.55
N TRP A 280 -16.73 11.33 -7.10
CA TRP A 280 -17.28 9.97 -7.01
C TRP A 280 -18.12 9.80 -5.75
N LEU A 281 -17.68 10.30 -4.60
CA LEU A 281 -18.45 10.25 -3.34
C LEU A 281 -19.79 10.96 -3.43
N ASP A 282 -19.85 12.12 -4.10
CA ASP A 282 -21.08 12.91 -4.31
C ASP A 282 -22.14 12.16 -5.15
N ARG A 283 -21.77 11.04 -5.79
CA ARG A 283 -22.68 10.16 -6.54
C ARG A 283 -23.12 8.92 -5.79
N LEU A 284 -22.62 8.72 -4.58
CA LEU A 284 -23.02 7.62 -3.70
C LEU A 284 -24.25 8.07 -2.86
N ASP A 285 -25.40 8.23 -3.50
CA ASP A 285 -26.68 8.56 -2.83
C ASP A 285 -27.33 7.31 -2.17
#